data_141654ab599597762feb14b0329ebc12
#
_entry.id   141654ab599597762feb14b0329ebc12
#
_cell.length_a   1.000
_cell.length_b   1.000
_cell.length_c   1.000
_cell.angle_alpha   90.00
_cell.angle_beta   90.00
_cell.angle_gamma   90.00
#
_symmetry.space_group_name_H-M   'P 1'
#
loop_
_entity.id
_entity.type
_entity.pdbx_description
1 polymer ?
#
loop_
_entity_poly.entity_id
_entity_poly.type
_entity_poly.pdbx_seq_one_letter_code
_entity_poly.pdbx_strand_id
1 'polypeptide(L)'
;MMADRCVAYWLGGELTSDDVDAAFDRARAAVDADGFGMWAAERASDGALVGAVGLHYITHGQPMAGQLEVGWRLTPSAWGCGYATEGAAAALAWALERLDVEIIVSCTARANLRSEAVIRRIGMERAPWWDFDHPALPAGHALRPHIVYEKRRTRVV
;
A
#
# COMPACT_ATOMS: atom_id res chain seq x y z
N MET A 1 6.05 -2.96 14.51
CA MET A 1 5.17 -2.11 13.67
C MET A 1 3.78 -2.72 13.50
N MET A 2 3.64 -3.91 12.91
CA MET A 2 2.30 -4.52 12.65
C MET A 2 1.57 -4.97 13.93
N ALA A 3 2.28 -5.19 15.02
CA ALA A 3 1.71 -5.42 16.35
C ALA A 3 1.29 -4.14 17.10
N ASP A 4 1.57 -2.96 16.54
CA ASP A 4 1.10 -1.70 17.11
C ASP A 4 -0.42 -1.55 16.86
N ARG A 5 -1.20 -1.32 17.93
CA ARG A 5 -2.66 -1.25 17.84
C ARG A 5 -3.18 -0.18 16.90
N CYS A 6 -2.47 0.94 16.78
CA CYS A 6 -2.86 2.01 15.86
C CYS A 6 -2.67 1.60 14.41
N VAL A 7 -1.63 0.82 14.11
CA VAL A 7 -1.38 0.27 12.77
C VAL A 7 -2.31 -0.91 12.50
N ALA A 8 -2.42 -1.83 13.47
CA ALA A 8 -3.28 -3.01 13.38
C ALA A 8 -4.75 -2.64 13.11
N TYR A 9 -5.25 -1.56 13.72
CA TYR A 9 -6.60 -1.06 13.45
C TYR A 9 -6.87 -0.88 11.94
N TRP A 10 -5.94 -0.23 11.23
CA TRP A 10 -6.10 0.02 9.79
C TRP A 10 -5.86 -1.21 8.90
N LEU A 11 -5.31 -2.29 9.47
CA LEU A 11 -5.11 -3.59 8.81
C LEU A 11 -6.26 -4.58 9.03
N GLY A 12 -7.30 -4.16 9.75
CA GLY A 12 -8.46 -5.00 10.03
C GLY A 12 -8.37 -5.79 11.33
N GLY A 13 -7.35 -5.55 12.16
CA GLY A 13 -7.19 -6.20 13.46
C GLY A 13 -5.74 -6.48 13.85
N GLU A 14 -5.56 -7.00 15.05
CA GLU A 14 -4.25 -7.42 15.55
C GLU A 14 -3.78 -8.68 14.79
N LEU A 15 -2.54 -8.63 14.31
CA LEU A 15 -1.88 -9.75 13.67
C LEU A 15 -1.09 -10.54 14.72
N THR A 16 -1.12 -11.86 14.62
CA THR A 16 -0.25 -12.73 15.41
C THR A 16 1.20 -12.62 14.93
N SER A 17 2.15 -13.13 15.72
CA SER A 17 3.56 -13.20 15.28
C SER A 17 3.69 -14.00 13.99
N ASP A 18 2.99 -15.13 13.90
CA ASP A 18 3.02 -16.01 12.72
C ASP A 18 2.46 -15.31 11.46
N ASP A 19 1.40 -14.48 11.61
CA ASP A 19 0.86 -13.68 10.50
C ASP A 19 1.86 -12.64 10.02
N VAL A 20 2.60 -12.03 10.94
CA VAL A 20 3.66 -11.06 10.63
C VAL A 20 4.81 -11.74 9.91
N ASP A 21 5.28 -12.88 10.39
CA ASP A 21 6.38 -13.63 9.79
C ASP A 21 5.98 -14.13 8.39
N ALA A 22 4.79 -14.69 8.24
CA ALA A 22 4.26 -15.09 6.95
C ALA A 22 4.10 -13.92 5.97
N ALA A 23 3.73 -12.72 6.45
CA ALA A 23 3.68 -11.53 5.61
C ALA A 23 5.07 -11.07 5.16
N PHE A 24 6.07 -11.21 6.04
CA PHE A 24 7.46 -10.89 5.73
C PHE A 24 8.04 -11.85 4.69
N ASP A 25 7.80 -13.16 4.86
CA ASP A 25 8.23 -14.19 3.91
C ASP A 25 7.61 -13.99 2.53
N ARG A 26 6.31 -13.65 2.48
CA ARG A 26 5.65 -13.30 1.20
C ARG A 26 6.25 -12.06 0.55
N ALA A 27 6.56 -11.02 1.33
CA ALA A 27 7.17 -9.80 0.81
C ALA A 27 8.58 -10.08 0.25
N ARG A 28 9.36 -10.91 0.94
CA ARG A 28 10.69 -11.34 0.49
C ARG A 28 10.61 -12.17 -0.78
N ALA A 29 9.73 -13.17 -0.81
CA ALA A 29 9.53 -14.00 -1.99
C ALA A 29 9.10 -13.18 -3.22
N ALA A 30 8.26 -12.14 -3.04
CA ALA A 30 7.88 -11.24 -4.11
C ALA A 30 9.09 -10.44 -4.66
N VAL A 31 9.96 -9.95 -3.78
CA VAL A 31 11.19 -9.26 -4.20
C VAL A 31 12.12 -10.21 -4.97
N ASP A 32 12.27 -11.46 -4.51
CA ASP A 32 13.11 -12.45 -5.16
C ASP A 32 12.55 -12.85 -6.55
N ALA A 33 11.23 -12.91 -6.71
CA ALA A 33 10.55 -13.32 -7.94
C ALA A 33 10.40 -12.17 -8.96
N ASP A 34 9.98 -11.00 -8.49
CA ASP A 34 9.56 -9.87 -9.34
C ASP A 34 10.65 -8.79 -9.45
N GLY A 35 11.70 -8.84 -8.61
CA GLY A 35 12.75 -7.81 -8.52
C GLY A 35 12.31 -6.54 -7.79
N PHE A 36 11.09 -6.51 -7.24
CA PHE A 36 10.54 -5.42 -6.46
C PHE A 36 9.54 -5.94 -5.43
N GLY A 37 9.17 -5.08 -4.45
CA GLY A 37 8.22 -5.46 -3.42
C GLY A 37 7.97 -4.34 -2.43
N MET A 38 7.52 -4.72 -1.25
CA MET A 38 7.41 -3.81 -0.11
C MET A 38 8.80 -3.69 0.55
N TRP A 39 9.47 -2.57 0.30
CA TRP A 39 10.80 -2.31 0.87
C TRP A 39 10.71 -1.74 2.28
N ALA A 40 11.72 -2.03 3.10
CA ALA A 40 11.93 -1.38 4.38
C ALA A 40 12.22 0.12 4.14
N ALA A 41 11.53 0.98 4.87
CA ALA A 41 11.75 2.43 4.83
C ALA A 41 12.55 2.85 6.06
N GLU A 42 13.75 3.38 5.84
CA GLU A 42 14.62 3.91 6.87
C GLU A 42 14.70 5.43 6.79
N ARG A 43 14.71 6.06 7.96
CA ARG A 43 14.89 7.51 8.05
C ARG A 43 16.36 7.87 7.83
N ALA A 44 16.64 8.67 6.81
CA ALA A 44 18.01 8.99 6.40
C ALA A 44 18.85 9.69 7.48
N SER A 45 18.21 10.42 8.42
CA SER A 45 18.95 11.18 9.45
C SER A 45 19.57 10.32 10.53
N ASP A 46 19.06 9.12 10.81
CA ASP A 46 19.50 8.28 11.93
C ASP A 46 19.41 6.77 11.65
N GLY A 47 18.98 6.36 10.45
CA GLY A 47 18.83 4.95 10.08
C GLY A 47 17.66 4.23 10.76
N ALA A 48 16.76 4.96 11.44
CA ALA A 48 15.65 4.33 12.12
C ALA A 48 14.65 3.75 11.12
N LEU A 49 14.27 2.48 11.32
CA LEU A 49 13.22 1.83 10.54
C LEU A 49 11.87 2.47 10.85
N VAL A 50 11.27 3.13 9.85
CA VAL A 50 9.99 3.84 9.99
C VAL A 50 8.81 3.06 9.42
N GLY A 51 9.05 1.98 8.68
CA GLY A 51 8.01 1.12 8.16
C GLY A 51 8.38 0.41 6.87
N ALA A 52 7.38 0.23 6.01
CA ALA A 52 7.53 -0.33 4.68
C ALA A 52 6.72 0.47 3.66
N VAL A 53 7.29 0.66 2.49
CA VAL A 53 6.67 1.34 1.34
C VAL A 53 7.09 0.58 0.08
N GLY A 54 6.21 0.43 -0.89
CA GLY A 54 6.59 -0.23 -2.13
C GLY A 54 5.44 -0.65 -3.01
N LEU A 55 5.67 -1.72 -3.74
CA LEU A 55 4.81 -2.24 -4.78
C LEU A 55 4.51 -3.72 -4.52
N HIS A 56 3.33 -4.16 -4.90
CA HIS A 56 3.00 -5.58 -4.94
C HIS A 56 1.84 -5.82 -5.90
N TYR A 57 1.75 -7.03 -6.44
CA TYR A 57 0.57 -7.43 -7.19
C TYR A 57 -0.58 -7.80 -6.25
N ILE A 58 -1.76 -7.27 -6.53
CA ILE A 58 -2.96 -7.60 -5.78
C ILE A 58 -3.33 -9.06 -6.06
N THR A 59 -3.46 -9.84 -5.00
CA THR A 59 -3.87 -11.25 -5.06
C THR A 59 -5.37 -11.39 -5.26
N HIS A 60 -5.85 -12.63 -5.37
CA HIS A 60 -7.26 -12.95 -5.58
C HIS A 60 -8.19 -12.38 -4.48
N GLY A 61 -9.46 -12.17 -4.83
CA GLY A 61 -10.51 -11.76 -3.89
C GLY A 61 -10.80 -10.26 -3.85
N GLN A 62 -10.09 -9.47 -4.64
CA GLN A 62 -10.37 -8.03 -4.82
C GLN A 62 -10.65 -7.72 -6.30
N PRO A 63 -11.45 -6.67 -6.60
CA PRO A 63 -11.79 -6.31 -7.99
C PRO A 63 -10.57 -6.03 -8.87
N MET A 64 -9.47 -5.55 -8.26
CA MET A 64 -8.22 -5.21 -8.95
C MET A 64 -7.21 -6.36 -8.95
N ALA A 65 -7.62 -7.62 -8.74
CA ALA A 65 -6.71 -8.76 -8.76
C ALA A 65 -5.85 -8.79 -10.02
N GLY A 66 -4.54 -8.95 -9.84
CA GLY A 66 -3.54 -8.91 -10.92
C GLY A 66 -3.02 -7.52 -11.27
N GLN A 67 -3.60 -6.44 -10.73
CA GLN A 67 -3.04 -5.10 -10.87
C GLN A 67 -1.88 -4.87 -9.90
N LEU A 68 -0.94 -4.01 -10.31
CA LEU A 68 0.14 -3.55 -9.44
C LEU A 68 -0.39 -2.48 -8.49
N GLU A 69 -0.17 -2.67 -7.19
CA GLU A 69 -0.54 -1.70 -6.16
C GLU A 69 0.70 -1.02 -5.58
N VAL A 70 0.62 0.29 -5.39
CA VAL A 70 1.53 1.05 -4.54
C VAL A 70 0.93 1.18 -3.14
N GLY A 71 1.70 0.80 -2.11
CA GLY A 71 1.23 0.78 -0.73
C GLY A 71 2.30 1.17 0.29
N TRP A 72 1.86 1.44 1.52
CA TRP A 72 2.72 1.79 2.66
C TRP A 72 2.12 1.36 3.98
N ARG A 73 3.01 1.09 4.92
CA ARG A 73 2.71 0.84 6.34
C ARG A 73 3.81 1.47 7.16
N LEU A 74 3.49 2.50 7.92
CA LEU A 74 4.46 3.22 8.75
C LEU A 74 4.12 3.11 10.22
N THR A 75 5.14 3.21 11.07
CA THR A 75 4.97 3.34 12.52
C THR A 75 4.23 4.63 12.87
N PRO A 76 3.44 4.68 13.95
CA PRO A 76 2.71 5.90 14.33
C PRO A 76 3.61 7.12 14.52
N SER A 77 4.83 6.93 15.01
CA SER A 77 5.83 8.01 15.20
C SER A 77 6.31 8.63 13.87
N ALA A 78 6.11 7.92 12.75
CA ALA A 78 6.47 8.38 11.40
C ALA A 78 5.30 9.02 10.64
N TRP A 79 4.08 9.03 11.22
CA TRP A 79 2.92 9.63 10.59
C TRP A 79 3.01 11.16 10.59
N GLY A 80 2.51 11.78 9.53
CA GLY A 80 2.55 13.24 9.37
C GLY A 80 3.91 13.80 8.96
N CYS A 81 4.97 12.99 8.90
CA CYS A 81 6.34 13.41 8.54
C CYS A 81 6.62 13.44 7.01
N GLY A 82 5.65 13.05 6.17
CA GLY A 82 5.83 13.03 4.73
C GLY A 82 6.42 11.75 4.15
N TYR A 83 6.94 10.84 4.96
CA TYR A 83 7.64 9.63 4.50
C TYR A 83 6.81 8.72 3.59
N ALA A 84 5.50 8.54 3.89
CA ALA A 84 4.62 7.78 3.01
C ALA A 84 4.50 8.42 1.62
N THR A 85 4.38 9.76 1.56
CA THR A 85 4.27 10.49 0.30
C THR A 85 5.56 10.39 -0.52
N GLU A 86 6.72 10.59 0.13
CA GLU A 86 8.04 10.50 -0.50
C GLU A 86 8.30 9.10 -1.04
N GLY A 87 8.16 8.08 -0.19
CA GLY A 87 8.43 6.70 -0.59
C GLY A 87 7.46 6.17 -1.64
N ALA A 88 6.15 6.47 -1.51
CA ALA A 88 5.16 6.03 -2.48
C ALA A 88 5.31 6.76 -3.83
N ALA A 89 5.67 8.04 -3.84
CA ALA A 89 5.97 8.77 -5.08
C ALA A 89 7.19 8.17 -5.79
N ALA A 90 8.25 7.83 -5.04
CA ALA A 90 9.44 7.19 -5.59
C ALA A 90 9.13 5.80 -6.17
N ALA A 91 8.37 4.98 -5.43
CA ALA A 91 7.95 3.65 -5.90
C ALA A 91 7.08 3.74 -7.16
N LEU A 92 6.14 4.68 -7.20
CA LEU A 92 5.26 4.91 -8.35
C LEU A 92 6.04 5.36 -9.58
N ALA A 93 6.97 6.30 -9.43
CA ALA A 93 7.83 6.78 -10.50
C ALA A 93 8.72 5.64 -11.05
N TRP A 94 9.34 4.87 -10.15
CA TRP A 94 10.16 3.72 -10.51
C TRP A 94 9.37 2.68 -11.31
N ALA A 95 8.14 2.37 -10.90
CA ALA A 95 7.30 1.40 -11.58
C ALA A 95 6.89 1.88 -12.99
N LEU A 96 6.50 3.15 -13.11
CA LEU A 96 6.13 3.74 -14.41
C LEU A 96 7.31 3.82 -15.38
N GLU A 97 8.53 3.95 -14.89
CA GLU A 97 9.74 3.97 -15.70
C GLU A 97 10.17 2.57 -16.16
N ARG A 98 10.10 1.58 -15.26
CA ARG A 98 10.80 0.29 -15.43
C ARG A 98 9.89 -0.90 -15.73
N LEU A 99 8.63 -0.85 -15.35
CA LEU A 99 7.69 -1.95 -15.55
C LEU A 99 6.76 -1.65 -16.72
N ASP A 100 6.43 -2.65 -17.51
CA ASP A 100 5.44 -2.52 -18.58
C ASP A 100 4.02 -2.72 -18.02
N VAL A 101 3.59 -1.75 -17.22
CA VAL A 101 2.25 -1.73 -16.62
C VAL A 101 1.48 -0.51 -17.13
N GLU A 102 0.21 -0.70 -17.48
CA GLU A 102 -0.65 0.39 -17.94
C GLU A 102 -1.31 1.15 -16.80
N ILE A 103 -1.60 0.44 -15.70
CA ILE A 103 -2.33 0.97 -14.54
C ILE A 103 -1.62 0.52 -13.27
N ILE A 104 -1.41 1.45 -12.37
CA ILE A 104 -1.00 1.20 -10.98
C ILE A 104 -2.13 1.69 -10.10
N VAL A 105 -2.53 0.88 -9.12
CA VAL A 105 -3.62 1.22 -8.20
C VAL A 105 -3.10 1.48 -6.79
N SER A 106 -3.94 2.08 -5.97
CA SER A 106 -3.79 2.14 -4.52
C SER A 106 -5.18 2.13 -3.89
N CYS A 107 -5.37 1.33 -2.86
CA CYS A 107 -6.64 1.28 -2.16
C CYS A 107 -6.48 1.53 -0.66
N THR A 108 -7.55 1.99 -0.04
CA THR A 108 -7.60 2.19 1.41
C THR A 108 -9.04 2.15 1.91
N ALA A 109 -9.22 1.82 3.19
CA ALA A 109 -10.52 1.97 3.82
C ALA A 109 -11.01 3.42 3.69
N ARG A 110 -12.27 3.62 3.31
CA ARG A 110 -12.89 4.94 3.13
C ARG A 110 -12.72 5.86 4.35
N ALA A 111 -12.65 5.28 5.55
CA ALA A 111 -12.43 6.01 6.80
C ALA A 111 -10.97 6.47 6.99
N ASN A 112 -10.00 5.94 6.21
CA ASN A 112 -8.59 6.26 6.39
C ASN A 112 -8.18 7.50 5.59
N LEU A 113 -8.60 8.66 6.04
CA LEU A 113 -8.35 9.95 5.40
C LEU A 113 -6.84 10.28 5.28
N ARG A 114 -6.01 9.71 6.17
CA ARG A 114 -4.55 9.91 6.10
C ARG A 114 -3.95 9.23 4.89
N SER A 115 -4.28 7.96 4.66
CA SER A 115 -3.84 7.23 3.47
C SER A 115 -4.42 7.83 2.20
N GLU A 116 -5.71 8.21 2.19
CA GLU A 116 -6.31 8.89 1.04
C GLU A 116 -5.59 10.19 0.70
N ALA A 117 -5.19 10.99 1.70
CA ALA A 117 -4.43 12.21 1.48
C ALA A 117 -3.04 11.96 0.85
N VAL A 118 -2.38 10.85 1.19
CA VAL A 118 -1.13 10.43 0.54
C VAL A 118 -1.39 10.05 -0.91
N ILE A 119 -2.39 9.21 -1.18
CA ILE A 119 -2.76 8.78 -2.53
C ILE A 119 -2.98 9.99 -3.45
N ARG A 120 -3.71 10.98 -2.98
CA ARG A 120 -3.96 12.22 -3.74
C ARG A 120 -2.68 13.03 -3.98
N ARG A 121 -1.79 13.14 -2.96
CA ARG A 121 -0.52 13.90 -3.09
C ARG A 121 0.44 13.29 -4.09
N ILE A 122 0.44 11.97 -4.26
CA ILE A 122 1.26 11.31 -5.27
C ILE A 122 0.64 11.33 -6.68
N GLY A 123 -0.48 12.06 -6.86
CA GLY A 123 -1.08 12.33 -8.15
C GLY A 123 -1.86 11.16 -8.75
N MET A 124 -2.44 10.30 -7.90
CA MET A 124 -3.37 9.27 -8.35
C MET A 124 -4.79 9.82 -8.46
N GLU A 125 -5.56 9.30 -9.39
CA GLU A 125 -6.93 9.71 -9.70
C GLU A 125 -7.94 8.71 -9.14
N ARG A 126 -9.11 9.22 -8.74
CA ARG A 126 -10.17 8.40 -8.17
C ARG A 126 -10.74 7.44 -9.21
N ALA A 127 -10.84 6.14 -8.85
CA ALA A 127 -11.37 5.07 -9.70
C ALA A 127 -12.58 4.37 -9.02
N PRO A 128 -13.75 5.05 -8.92
CA PRO A 128 -14.88 4.57 -8.14
C PRO A 128 -15.51 3.28 -8.68
N TRP A 129 -15.26 2.93 -9.92
CA TRP A 129 -15.73 1.66 -10.51
C TRP A 129 -15.03 0.42 -9.92
N TRP A 130 -13.96 0.61 -9.16
CA TRP A 130 -13.21 -0.42 -8.47
C TRP A 130 -13.39 -0.38 -6.94
N ASP A 131 -14.26 0.47 -6.42
CA ASP A 131 -14.60 0.46 -4.99
C ASP A 131 -15.17 -0.89 -4.58
N PHE A 132 -14.81 -1.34 -3.39
CA PHE A 132 -15.22 -2.65 -2.92
C PHE A 132 -15.36 -2.70 -1.40
N ASP A 133 -16.05 -3.75 -0.96
CA ASP A 133 -16.09 -4.15 0.42
C ASP A 133 -14.99 -5.18 0.67
N HIS A 134 -14.07 -4.88 1.61
CA HIS A 134 -12.92 -5.73 1.87
C HIS A 134 -13.36 -7.14 2.32
N PRO A 135 -12.99 -8.21 1.58
CA PRO A 135 -13.56 -9.54 1.79
C PRO A 135 -13.23 -10.17 3.15
N ALA A 136 -12.06 -9.82 3.72
CA ALA A 136 -11.64 -10.34 5.03
C ALA A 136 -12.35 -9.66 6.22
N LEU A 137 -13.14 -8.60 5.99
CA LEU A 137 -13.82 -7.87 7.06
C LEU A 137 -15.31 -8.22 7.10
N PRO A 138 -15.90 -8.43 8.29
CA PRO A 138 -17.31 -8.78 8.41
C PRO A 138 -18.23 -7.65 7.92
N ALA A 139 -19.46 -8.02 7.53
CA ALA A 139 -20.48 -7.06 7.14
C ALA A 139 -20.73 -6.06 8.29
N GLY A 140 -20.83 -4.77 7.96
CA GLY A 140 -21.02 -3.68 8.93
C GLY A 140 -19.72 -3.21 9.60
N HIS A 141 -18.57 -3.81 9.36
CA HIS A 141 -17.31 -3.32 9.91
C HIS A 141 -16.95 -1.95 9.31
N ALA A 142 -16.55 -0.98 10.14
CA ALA A 142 -16.29 0.40 9.72
C ALA A 142 -15.22 0.55 8.64
N LEU A 143 -14.25 -0.36 8.61
CA LEU A 143 -13.15 -0.35 7.62
C LEU A 143 -13.46 -1.20 6.39
N ARG A 144 -14.62 -1.87 6.32
CA ARG A 144 -14.96 -2.73 5.20
C ARG A 144 -15.06 -1.99 3.85
N PRO A 145 -15.72 -0.81 3.75
CA PRO A 145 -15.75 -0.05 2.50
C PRO A 145 -14.38 0.49 2.14
N HIS A 146 -13.84 0.09 0.99
CA HIS A 146 -12.57 0.56 0.43
C HIS A 146 -12.82 1.43 -0.79
N ILE A 147 -11.98 2.44 -0.92
CA ILE A 147 -11.92 3.35 -2.06
C ILE A 147 -10.63 3.08 -2.84
N VAL A 148 -10.74 3.20 -4.16
CA VAL A 148 -9.64 2.91 -5.08
C VAL A 148 -9.25 4.14 -5.88
N TYR A 149 -7.98 4.29 -6.09
CA TYR A 149 -7.35 5.28 -6.95
C TYR A 149 -6.44 4.57 -7.94
N GLU A 150 -6.22 5.19 -9.09
CA GLU A 150 -5.34 4.66 -10.12
C GLU A 150 -4.39 5.73 -10.67
N LYS A 151 -3.26 5.29 -11.20
CA LYS A 151 -2.37 6.05 -12.04
C LYS A 151 -2.18 5.33 -13.36
N ARG A 152 -2.55 5.97 -14.45
CA ARG A 152 -2.33 5.44 -15.80
C ARG A 152 -1.00 5.92 -16.34
N ARG A 153 -0.32 5.03 -17.05
CA ARG A 153 0.86 5.41 -17.83
C ARG A 153 0.44 6.35 -18.96
N THR A 154 1.03 7.52 -19.01
CA THR A 154 0.86 8.40 -20.17
C THR A 154 1.75 7.86 -21.30
N ARG A 155 1.14 7.31 -22.36
CA ARG A 155 1.89 7.00 -23.58
C ARG A 155 2.21 8.33 -24.26
N VAL A 156 3.48 8.69 -24.33
CA VAL A 156 3.94 9.75 -25.22
C VAL A 156 3.85 9.18 -26.64
N VAL A 157 2.95 9.75 -27.43
CA VAL A 157 2.79 9.44 -28.86
C VAL A 157 3.92 10.08 -29.64
#